data_3f72f4be3d07f5874fda6acdfe692d99
#
_entry.id   3f72f4be3d07f5874fda6acdfe692d99
#
_cell.length_a   1.000
_cell.length_b   1.000
_cell.length_c   1.000
_cell.angle_alpha   90.00
_cell.angle_beta   90.00
_cell.angle_gamma   90.00
#
_symmetry.space_group_name_H-M   'P 1'
#
loop_
_entity.id
_entity.type
_entity.pdbx_description
1 polymer ?
#
loop_
_entity_poly.entity_id
_entity_poly.type
_entity_poly.pdbx_seq_one_letter_code
_entity_poly.pdbx_strand_id
1 'polypeptide(L)'
;MLATIGAAYASRKLLPPQAGRVRLGVLLLLLPRFVWHSLLAGIDLHTGQIFERVEDRHRSCEFIGLLQVLDHHYPSDAIIRLVLDNHASHLSKETMAYLATRPGRFEYVHTPKHGSWLNLIECAFSKMARTFLRHLRVASVEELKARIHQGIAEMN
;
A
#
# COMPACT_ATOMS: atom_id res chain seq x y z
N MET A 1 8.76 13.82 -18.94
CA MET A 1 7.47 14.34 -19.48
C MET A 1 6.29 13.39 -19.29
N LEU A 2 6.47 12.08 -19.15
CA LEU A 2 5.39 11.10 -18.90
C LEU A 2 4.86 11.07 -17.45
N ALA A 3 5.68 11.38 -16.46
CA ALA A 3 5.29 11.39 -15.05
C ALA A 3 4.23 12.47 -14.70
N THR A 4 4.28 13.61 -15.40
CA THR A 4 3.37 14.74 -15.18
C THR A 4 1.95 14.46 -15.70
N ILE A 5 1.83 13.64 -16.74
CA ILE A 5 0.52 13.28 -17.34
C ILE A 5 -0.22 12.27 -16.44
N GLY A 6 0.50 11.32 -15.85
CA GLY A 6 -0.09 10.35 -14.91
C GLY A 6 -0.64 11.01 -13.64
N ALA A 7 0.11 11.93 -13.04
CA ALA A 7 -0.32 12.68 -11.87
C ALA A 7 -1.54 13.57 -12.15
N ALA A 8 -1.59 14.22 -13.32
CA ALA A 8 -2.72 15.06 -13.72
C ALA A 8 -3.99 14.25 -14.01
N TYR A 9 -3.86 13.04 -14.55
CA TYR A 9 -4.99 12.16 -14.82
C TYR A 9 -5.52 11.53 -13.51
N ALA A 10 -4.63 11.16 -12.61
CA ALA A 10 -4.98 10.70 -11.27
C ALA A 10 -5.75 11.79 -10.49
N SER A 11 -5.28 13.05 -10.52
CA SER A 11 -5.93 14.19 -9.88
C SER A 11 -7.34 14.50 -10.44
N ARG A 12 -7.60 14.28 -11.72
CA ARG A 12 -8.90 14.62 -12.34
C ARG A 12 -10.03 13.63 -12.05
N LYS A 13 -9.73 12.35 -11.82
CA LYS A 13 -10.74 11.32 -11.48
C LYS A 13 -10.90 11.07 -9.99
N LEU A 14 -9.96 11.52 -9.17
CA LEU A 14 -10.13 11.49 -7.73
C LEU A 14 -11.01 12.69 -7.36
N LEU A 15 -12.22 12.42 -6.89
CA LEU A 15 -13.12 13.45 -6.33
C LEU A 15 -12.34 14.31 -5.33
N PRO A 16 -12.67 15.62 -5.22
CA PRO A 16 -12.00 16.53 -4.28
C PRO A 16 -12.02 15.92 -2.87
N PRO A 17 -11.03 16.26 -2.04
CA PRO A 17 -10.96 15.76 -0.68
C PRO A 17 -12.25 16.14 0.05
N GLN A 18 -13.09 15.16 0.31
CA GLN A 18 -14.23 15.34 1.20
C GLN A 18 -13.71 15.16 2.62
N ALA A 19 -14.04 16.08 3.52
CA ALA A 19 -13.68 15.98 4.93
C ALA A 19 -14.04 14.58 5.48
N GLY A 20 -13.08 13.94 6.17
CA GLY A 20 -13.27 12.61 6.74
C GLY A 20 -12.99 11.43 5.81
N ARG A 21 -12.46 11.65 4.60
CA ARG A 21 -12.07 10.55 3.69
C ARG A 21 -10.56 10.51 3.46
N VAL A 22 -9.95 9.39 3.80
CA VAL A 22 -8.55 9.08 3.54
C VAL A 22 -8.46 8.22 2.28
N ARG A 23 -7.46 8.45 1.44
CA ARG A 23 -7.23 7.69 0.20
C ARG A 23 -5.88 7.03 0.23
N LEU A 24 -5.86 5.71 0.15
CA LEU A 24 -4.63 4.93 0.08
C LEU A 24 -4.57 4.14 -1.22
N GLY A 25 -3.38 4.15 -1.83
CA GLY A 25 -3.03 3.17 -2.84
C GLY A 25 -2.26 2.02 -2.18
N VAL A 26 -2.61 0.77 -2.47
CA VAL A 26 -1.96 -0.41 -1.92
C VAL A 26 -1.30 -1.21 -3.04
N LEU A 27 -0.06 -1.60 -2.85
CA LEU A 27 0.71 -2.41 -3.78
C LEU A 27 1.49 -3.50 -3.04
N LEU A 28 1.60 -4.64 -3.71
CA LEU A 28 2.47 -5.73 -3.33
C LEU A 28 3.79 -5.65 -4.12
N LEU A 29 4.91 -5.68 -3.43
CA LEU A 29 6.23 -5.82 -4.03
C LEU A 29 6.84 -7.16 -3.63
N LEU A 30 7.18 -8.00 -4.62
CA LEU A 30 7.99 -9.18 -4.41
C LEU A 30 9.46 -8.78 -4.38
N LEU A 31 10.19 -9.17 -3.32
CA LEU A 31 11.61 -8.88 -3.16
C LEU A 31 12.45 -9.97 -3.86
N PRO A 32 12.99 -9.74 -5.06
CA PRO A 32 13.54 -10.81 -5.91
C PRO A 32 14.80 -11.47 -5.36
N ARG A 33 15.46 -10.89 -4.37
CA ARG A 33 16.65 -11.47 -3.71
C ARG A 33 16.32 -12.34 -2.51
N PHE A 34 15.10 -12.26 -2.00
CA PHE A 34 14.62 -13.02 -0.84
C PHE A 34 13.37 -13.77 -1.30
N VAL A 35 13.55 -14.95 -1.84
CA VAL A 35 12.61 -15.77 -2.63
C VAL A 35 11.24 -15.97 -1.97
N TRP A 36 11.11 -15.69 -0.68
CA TRP A 36 9.89 -15.98 0.09
C TRP A 36 9.28 -14.76 0.82
N HIS A 37 9.88 -13.55 0.67
CA HIS A 37 9.39 -12.37 1.39
C HIS A 37 8.71 -11.40 0.43
N SER A 38 7.59 -10.86 0.89
CA SER A 38 6.82 -9.83 0.20
C SER A 38 6.71 -8.56 1.04
N LEU A 39 6.86 -7.42 0.39
CA LEU A 39 6.56 -6.13 0.98
C LEU A 39 5.15 -5.72 0.54
N LEU A 40 4.23 -5.71 1.50
CA LEU A 40 2.90 -5.16 1.33
C LEU A 40 2.92 -3.73 1.84
N ALA A 41 2.61 -2.76 0.98
CA ALA A 41 2.63 -1.36 1.39
C ALA A 41 1.45 -0.57 0.83
N GLY A 42 1.02 0.43 1.60
CA GLY A 42 0.05 1.44 1.21
C GLY A 42 0.66 2.84 1.29
N ILE A 43 0.31 3.70 0.36
CA ILE A 43 0.67 5.11 0.39
C ILE A 43 -0.57 5.97 0.55
N ASP A 44 -0.55 6.87 1.53
CA ASP A 44 -1.56 7.91 1.65
C ASP A 44 -1.36 8.93 0.52
N LEU A 45 -2.38 9.08 -0.32
CA LEU A 45 -2.31 9.95 -1.51
C LEU A 45 -2.38 11.45 -1.19
N HIS A 46 -2.64 11.84 0.08
CA HIS A 46 -2.64 13.22 0.53
C HIS A 46 -1.33 13.61 1.19
N THR A 47 -0.84 12.77 2.10
CA THR A 47 0.34 13.06 2.92
C THR A 47 1.62 12.49 2.30
N GLY A 48 1.50 11.46 1.48
CA GLY A 48 2.62 10.68 0.97
C GLY A 48 3.14 9.65 1.98
N GLN A 49 2.54 9.55 3.17
CA GLN A 49 2.95 8.60 4.20
C GLN A 49 2.81 7.17 3.71
N ILE A 50 3.83 6.36 3.98
CA ILE A 50 3.89 4.95 3.60
C ILE A 50 3.63 4.10 4.83
N PHE A 51 2.70 3.16 4.69
CA PHE A 51 2.42 2.09 5.65
C PHE A 51 2.92 0.80 5.05
N GLU A 52 3.68 0.00 5.80
CA GLU A 52 4.28 -1.22 5.27
C GLU A 52 4.16 -2.41 6.21
N ARG A 53 4.22 -3.59 5.60
CA ARG A 53 4.41 -4.87 6.27
C ARG A 53 5.33 -5.75 5.44
N VAL A 54 6.37 -6.27 6.06
CA VAL A 54 7.26 -7.27 5.45
C VAL A 54 6.87 -8.63 6.00
N GLU A 55 6.34 -9.47 5.12
CA GLU A 55 5.78 -10.76 5.49
C GLU A 55 6.41 -11.89 4.67
N ASP A 56 6.40 -13.10 5.23
CA ASP A 56 6.94 -14.27 4.54
C ASP A 56 6.04 -14.75 3.40
N ARG A 57 4.77 -14.39 3.43
CA ARG A 57 3.78 -14.78 2.43
C ARG A 57 2.82 -13.62 2.17
N HIS A 58 2.09 -13.75 1.07
CA HIS A 58 1.06 -12.79 0.68
C HIS A 58 -0.31 -13.48 0.65
N ARG A 59 -0.90 -13.61 1.83
CA ARG A 59 -2.22 -14.21 2.03
C ARG A 59 -3.19 -13.15 2.55
N SER A 60 -4.44 -13.55 2.74
CA SER A 60 -5.49 -12.70 3.30
C SER A 60 -5.16 -12.16 4.69
N CYS A 61 -4.52 -12.98 5.54
CA CYS A 61 -4.17 -12.58 6.90
C CYS A 61 -3.13 -11.44 6.94
N GLU A 62 -2.16 -11.43 6.05
CA GLU A 62 -1.18 -10.36 5.95
C GLU A 62 -1.84 -9.06 5.45
N PHE A 63 -2.74 -9.17 4.49
CA PHE A 63 -3.51 -8.02 4.02
C PHE A 63 -4.46 -7.48 5.10
N ILE A 64 -5.16 -8.35 5.84
CA ILE A 64 -5.98 -7.94 7.00
C ILE A 64 -5.12 -7.22 8.03
N GLY A 65 -3.89 -7.70 8.27
CA GLY A 65 -2.95 -7.02 9.15
C GLY A 65 -2.63 -5.59 8.72
N LEU A 66 -2.48 -5.32 7.40
CA LEU A 66 -2.34 -3.96 6.89
C LEU A 66 -3.61 -3.13 7.15
N LEU A 67 -4.79 -3.71 6.89
CA LEU A 67 -6.07 -3.02 7.18
C LEU A 67 -6.19 -2.63 8.66
N GLN A 68 -5.73 -3.49 9.57
CA GLN A 68 -5.72 -3.20 11.01
C GLN A 68 -4.79 -2.04 11.35
N VAL A 69 -3.61 -1.96 10.75
CA VAL A 69 -2.68 -0.82 10.93
C VAL A 69 -3.36 0.47 10.51
N LEU A 70 -4.00 0.48 9.33
CA LEU A 70 -4.71 1.64 8.82
C LEU A 70 -5.90 2.02 9.71
N ASP A 71 -6.65 1.04 10.19
CA ASP A 71 -7.81 1.25 11.07
C ASP A 71 -7.43 1.93 12.38
N HIS A 72 -6.26 1.56 12.94
CA HIS A 72 -5.74 2.19 14.17
C HIS A 72 -5.11 3.57 13.92
N HIS A 73 -4.55 3.80 12.75
CA HIS A 73 -3.85 5.05 12.44
C HIS A 73 -4.81 6.22 12.22
N TYR A 74 -5.90 5.98 11.49
CA TYR A 74 -6.85 7.05 11.14
C TYR A 74 -7.98 7.17 12.15
N PRO A 75 -8.52 8.40 12.36
CA PRO A 75 -9.69 8.63 13.23
C PRO A 75 -10.83 7.67 12.94
N SER A 76 -11.56 7.26 13.96
CA SER A 76 -12.61 6.22 13.85
C SER A 76 -13.80 6.63 12.97
N ASP A 77 -14.02 7.93 12.79
CA ASP A 77 -15.07 8.51 11.95
C ASP A 77 -14.63 8.70 10.47
N ALA A 78 -13.33 8.51 10.16
CA ALA A 78 -12.83 8.63 8.80
C ALA A 78 -13.18 7.40 7.95
N ILE A 79 -13.53 7.62 6.68
CA ILE A 79 -13.68 6.54 5.69
C ILE A 79 -12.35 6.34 4.98
N ILE A 80 -11.81 5.13 5.08
CA ILE A 80 -10.55 4.74 4.43
C ILE A 80 -10.86 4.19 3.04
N ARG A 81 -10.57 4.99 2.00
CA ARG A 81 -10.74 4.56 0.61
C ARG A 81 -9.46 3.91 0.11
N LEU A 82 -9.51 2.64 -0.23
CA LEU A 82 -8.40 1.84 -0.71
C LEU A 82 -8.46 1.70 -2.23
N VAL A 83 -7.42 2.16 -2.91
CA VAL A 83 -7.23 1.92 -4.35
C VAL A 83 -6.38 0.66 -4.47
N LEU A 84 -6.95 -0.41 -5.03
CA LEU A 84 -6.39 -1.76 -5.04
C LEU A 84 -6.36 -2.32 -6.45
N ASP A 85 -5.39 -3.19 -6.72
CA ASP A 85 -5.46 -4.11 -7.84
C ASP A 85 -6.44 -5.27 -7.56
N ASN A 86 -6.66 -6.12 -8.57
CA ASN A 86 -7.58 -7.25 -8.46
C ASN A 86 -6.92 -8.51 -7.87
N HIS A 87 -5.99 -8.35 -6.92
CA HIS A 87 -5.35 -9.50 -6.29
C HIS A 87 -6.33 -10.30 -5.42
N ALA A 88 -6.25 -11.63 -5.47
CA ALA A 88 -7.20 -12.53 -4.80
C ALA A 88 -7.29 -12.35 -3.28
N SER A 89 -6.19 -11.96 -2.62
CA SER A 89 -6.17 -11.72 -1.17
C SER A 89 -7.08 -10.57 -0.74
N HIS A 90 -7.30 -9.58 -1.64
CA HIS A 90 -8.13 -8.41 -1.34
C HIS A 90 -9.62 -8.75 -1.26
N LEU A 91 -10.05 -9.80 -1.98
CA LEU A 91 -11.44 -10.23 -2.10
C LEU A 91 -11.70 -11.61 -1.49
N SER A 92 -10.74 -12.14 -0.73
CA SER A 92 -10.90 -13.43 -0.07
C SER A 92 -12.04 -13.44 0.94
N LYS A 93 -12.56 -14.64 1.26
CA LYS A 93 -13.62 -14.79 2.26
C LYS A 93 -13.22 -14.21 3.62
N GLU A 94 -11.98 -14.42 4.03
CA GLU A 94 -11.43 -13.92 5.30
C GLU A 94 -11.38 -12.38 5.30
N THR A 95 -10.90 -11.78 4.21
CA THR A 95 -10.84 -10.32 4.07
C THR A 95 -12.25 -9.72 4.10
N MET A 96 -13.20 -10.31 3.36
CA MET A 96 -14.59 -9.84 3.36
C MET A 96 -15.26 -10.00 4.72
N ALA A 97 -14.96 -11.09 5.46
CA ALA A 97 -15.45 -11.27 6.83
C ALA A 97 -14.89 -10.19 7.77
N TYR A 98 -13.60 -9.87 7.66
CA TYR A 98 -13.01 -8.76 8.44
C TYR A 98 -13.69 -7.43 8.11
N LEU A 99 -13.86 -7.09 6.83
CA LEU A 99 -14.52 -5.84 6.40
C LEU A 99 -15.97 -5.73 6.92
N ALA A 100 -16.68 -6.85 6.98
CA ALA A 100 -18.03 -6.90 7.53
C ALA A 100 -18.09 -6.52 9.02
N THR A 101 -16.99 -6.70 9.78
CA THR A 101 -16.88 -6.23 11.17
C THR A 101 -16.63 -4.73 11.30
N ARG A 102 -16.40 -4.03 10.19
CA ARG A 102 -16.07 -2.59 10.10
C ARG A 102 -16.98 -1.88 9.08
N PRO A 103 -18.31 -1.90 9.29
CA PRO A 103 -19.26 -1.35 8.32
C PRO A 103 -19.00 0.14 8.08
N GLY A 104 -18.91 0.54 6.79
CA GLY A 104 -18.66 1.92 6.38
C GLY A 104 -17.24 2.45 6.59
N ARG A 105 -16.32 1.66 7.18
CA ARG A 105 -14.95 2.08 7.46
C ARG A 105 -14.04 2.05 6.25
N PHE A 106 -14.18 1.01 5.41
CA PHE A 106 -13.35 0.81 4.23
C PHE A 106 -14.18 0.89 2.95
N GLU A 107 -13.69 1.64 1.97
CA GLU A 107 -14.27 1.76 0.63
C GLU A 107 -13.26 1.31 -0.42
N TYR A 108 -13.55 0.24 -1.16
CA TYR A 108 -12.69 -0.30 -2.19
C TYR A 108 -12.91 0.39 -3.53
N VAL A 109 -11.82 0.79 -4.18
CA VAL A 109 -11.78 1.28 -5.55
C VAL A 109 -10.83 0.37 -6.33
N HIS A 110 -11.38 -0.49 -7.16
CA HIS A 110 -10.58 -1.38 -8.00
C HIS A 110 -10.00 -0.64 -9.21
N THR A 111 -8.72 -0.86 -9.47
CA THR A 111 -8.09 -0.34 -10.68
C THR A 111 -8.53 -1.14 -11.90
N PRO A 112 -8.74 -0.50 -13.06
CA PRO A 112 -8.94 -1.22 -14.31
C PRO A 112 -7.73 -2.11 -14.62
N LYS A 113 -7.95 -3.26 -15.27
CA LYS A 113 -6.90 -4.28 -15.58
C LYS A 113 -5.65 -3.74 -16.30
N HIS A 114 -5.67 -2.52 -16.83
CA HIS A 114 -4.54 -1.86 -17.51
C HIS A 114 -4.46 -0.37 -17.12
N GLY A 115 -4.87 -0.02 -15.90
CA GLY A 115 -4.94 1.38 -15.47
C GLY A 115 -3.62 1.89 -14.91
N SER A 116 -3.19 3.07 -15.37
CA SER A 116 -1.97 3.78 -14.95
C SER A 116 -1.97 4.26 -13.48
N TRP A 117 -2.93 3.82 -12.67
CA TRP A 117 -3.06 4.22 -11.26
C TRP A 117 -1.96 3.66 -10.37
N LEU A 118 -1.35 2.55 -10.81
CA LEU A 118 -0.18 1.95 -10.18
C LEU A 118 1.04 2.85 -10.23
N ASN A 119 1.08 3.82 -11.17
CA ASN A 119 2.28 4.64 -11.39
C ASN A 119 2.71 5.43 -10.14
N LEU A 120 1.79 5.91 -9.30
CA LEU A 120 2.17 6.68 -8.11
C LEU A 120 2.84 5.78 -7.06
N ILE A 121 2.27 4.60 -6.84
CA ILE A 121 2.81 3.60 -5.92
C ILE A 121 4.07 2.98 -6.51
N GLU A 122 4.08 2.68 -7.81
CA GLU A 122 5.29 2.24 -8.53
C GLU A 122 6.40 3.28 -8.45
N CYS A 123 6.09 4.58 -8.54
CA CYS A 123 7.06 5.66 -8.34
C CYS A 123 7.62 5.67 -6.92
N ALA A 124 6.80 5.50 -5.89
CA ALA A 124 7.24 5.40 -4.50
C ALA A 124 8.16 4.19 -4.30
N PHE A 125 7.75 3.00 -4.79
CA PHE A 125 8.60 1.80 -4.74
C PHE A 125 9.87 1.92 -5.58
N SER A 126 9.82 2.57 -6.74
CA SER A 126 11.00 2.85 -7.54
C SER A 126 11.97 3.78 -6.81
N LYS A 127 11.44 4.75 -6.04
CA LYS A 127 12.26 5.59 -5.16
C LYS A 127 12.90 4.73 -4.07
N MET A 128 12.11 3.92 -3.33
CA MET A 128 12.62 2.99 -2.32
C MET A 128 13.69 2.04 -2.88
N ALA A 129 13.43 1.46 -4.05
CA ALA A 129 14.37 0.57 -4.72
C ALA A 129 15.71 1.25 -5.02
N ARG A 130 15.69 2.49 -5.48
CA ARG A 130 16.90 3.27 -5.80
C ARG A 130 17.62 3.77 -4.57
N THR A 131 16.90 4.17 -3.53
CA THR A 131 17.50 4.77 -2.33
C THR A 131 18.14 3.73 -1.42
N PHE A 132 17.44 2.67 -1.09
CA PHE A 132 17.97 1.69 -0.11
C PHE A 132 17.82 0.22 -0.49
N LEU A 133 16.76 -0.22 -1.20
CA LEU A 133 16.56 -1.65 -1.47
C LEU A 133 17.60 -2.24 -2.43
N ARG A 134 18.05 -1.47 -3.43
CA ARG A 134 18.97 -1.96 -4.49
C ARG A 134 20.33 -2.38 -3.93
N HIS A 135 20.81 -1.73 -2.89
CA HIS A 135 22.11 -1.94 -2.31
C HIS A 135 22.05 -2.71 -0.99
N LEU A 136 20.86 -3.16 -0.61
CA LEU A 136 20.63 -3.83 0.66
C LEU A 136 21.34 -5.18 0.65
N ARG A 137 22.32 -5.34 1.56
CA ARG A 137 22.97 -6.61 1.89
C ARG A 137 22.66 -6.89 3.33
N VAL A 138 21.94 -7.97 3.59
CA VAL A 138 21.51 -8.37 4.93
C VAL A 138 21.84 -9.84 5.14
N ALA A 139 22.16 -10.17 6.38
CA ALA A 139 22.51 -11.53 6.80
C ALA A 139 21.28 -12.32 7.27
N SER A 140 20.19 -11.63 7.67
CA SER A 140 18.97 -12.27 8.17
C SER A 140 17.71 -11.55 7.70
N VAL A 141 16.57 -12.21 7.91
CA VAL A 141 15.23 -11.65 7.63
C VAL A 141 14.89 -10.51 8.58
N GLU A 142 15.30 -10.64 9.83
CA GLU A 142 15.10 -9.63 10.86
C GLU A 142 15.85 -8.35 10.50
N GLU A 143 17.07 -8.48 10.00
CA GLU A 143 17.85 -7.34 9.51
C GLU A 143 17.18 -6.72 8.28
N LEU A 144 16.64 -7.54 7.36
CA LEU A 144 15.87 -7.06 6.20
C LEU A 144 14.68 -6.22 6.64
N LYS A 145 13.86 -6.73 7.56
CA LYS A 145 12.69 -6.03 8.10
C LYS A 145 13.12 -4.70 8.74
N ALA A 146 14.12 -4.73 9.61
CA ALA A 146 14.63 -3.52 10.27
C ALA A 146 15.10 -2.46 9.28
N ARG A 147 15.84 -2.84 8.23
CA ARG A 147 16.31 -1.93 7.19
C ARG A 147 15.19 -1.34 6.34
N ILE A 148 14.17 -2.13 6.02
CA ILE A 148 13.00 -1.65 5.28
C ILE A 148 12.22 -0.64 6.14
N HIS A 149 11.94 -0.96 7.41
CA HIS A 149 11.27 -0.05 8.33
C HIS A 149 12.05 1.26 8.50
N GLN A 150 13.38 1.19 8.69
CA GLN A 150 14.22 2.37 8.78
C GLN A 150 14.15 3.22 7.50
N GLY A 151 14.33 2.61 6.33
CA GLY A 151 14.31 3.33 5.06
C GLY A 151 12.96 3.98 4.75
N ILE A 152 11.85 3.36 5.16
CA ILE A 152 10.52 3.94 5.02
C ILE A 152 10.29 5.06 6.04
N ALA A 153 10.76 4.91 7.28
CA ALA A 153 10.70 5.97 8.28
C ALA A 153 11.47 7.23 7.85
N GLU A 154 12.60 7.08 7.14
CA GLU A 154 13.37 8.19 6.57
C GLU A 154 12.68 8.84 5.35
N MET A 155 11.70 8.15 4.74
CA MET A 155 10.93 8.65 3.60
C MET A 155 9.64 9.37 4.02
N ASN A 156 9.09 9.01 5.19
CA ASN A 156 7.89 9.60 5.78
C ASN A 156 8.21 10.92 6.50
#